data_6db06388f063e05d53edd5aae830dc66
#
_entry.id   6db06388f063e05d53edd5aae830dc66
#
_cell.length_a   1.000
_cell.length_b   1.000
_cell.length_c   1.000
_cell.angle_alpha   90.00
_cell.angle_beta   90.00
_cell.angle_gamma   90.00
#
_symmetry.space_group_name_H-M   'P 1'
#
loop_
_entity.id
_entity.type
_entity.pdbx_description
1 polymer ?
#
loop_
_entity_poly.entity_id
_entity_poly.type
_entity_poly.pdbx_seq_one_letter_code
_entity_poly.pdbx_strand_id
1 'polypeptide(L)'
;MAIVAGIGLLCVYFAFSPAECGWFPKCTFKLLTGWDCPSCGAQRAIHAALHGNFRIALAYNPFMVVAMPYLAAAAIASVFKGNVADWIYSHLLNRTALLVYIALYCLWAVVRNMPAYHAWNPF
;
A
#
# COMPACT_ATOMS: atom_id res chain seq x y z
N MET A 1 17.20 -12.82 7.10
CA MET A 1 15.98 -12.83 7.95
C MET A 1 14.86 -11.99 7.32
N ALA A 2 15.07 -10.69 7.00
CA ALA A 2 14.03 -9.81 6.43
C ALA A 2 13.43 -10.28 5.09
N ILE A 3 14.24 -10.85 4.20
CA ILE A 3 13.79 -11.38 2.90
C ILE A 3 12.84 -12.56 3.09
N VAL A 4 13.22 -13.50 3.95
CA VAL A 4 12.40 -14.70 4.23
C VAL A 4 11.06 -14.30 4.85
N ALA A 5 11.07 -13.35 5.78
CA ALA A 5 9.84 -12.80 6.38
C ALA A 5 8.98 -12.07 5.34
N GLY A 6 9.59 -11.29 4.44
CA GLY A 6 8.89 -10.60 3.36
C GLY A 6 8.25 -11.57 2.37
N ILE A 7 8.96 -12.60 1.95
CA ILE A 7 8.41 -13.65 1.06
C ILE A 7 7.28 -14.39 1.76
N GLY A 8 7.46 -14.77 3.03
CA GLY A 8 6.43 -15.43 3.82
C GLY A 8 5.15 -14.60 3.91
N LEU A 9 5.29 -13.28 4.16
CA LEU A 9 4.16 -12.36 4.21
C LEU A 9 3.44 -12.26 2.85
N LEU A 10 4.19 -12.16 1.75
CA LEU A 10 3.62 -12.14 0.40
C LEU A 10 2.90 -13.45 0.08
N CYS A 11 3.43 -14.60 0.49
CA CYS A 11 2.76 -15.90 0.33
C CYS A 11 1.44 -15.95 1.11
N VAL A 12 1.40 -15.41 2.33
CA VAL A 12 0.18 -15.33 3.13
C VAL A 12 -0.86 -14.44 2.44
N TYR A 13 -0.46 -13.26 1.95
CA TYR A 13 -1.36 -12.36 1.21
C TYR A 13 -1.80 -12.92 -0.14
N PHE A 14 -1.01 -13.79 -0.75
CA PHE A 14 -1.38 -14.50 -1.97
C PHE A 14 -2.39 -15.61 -1.68
N ALA A 15 -2.16 -16.41 -0.65
CA ALA A 15 -2.97 -17.60 -0.35
C ALA A 15 -4.31 -17.28 0.34
N PHE A 16 -4.34 -16.23 1.16
CA PHE A 16 -5.50 -15.89 1.98
C PHE A 16 -6.11 -14.54 1.57
N SER A 17 -7.41 -14.54 1.24
CA SER A 17 -8.14 -13.30 0.95
C SER A 17 -8.40 -12.50 2.23
N PRO A 18 -7.88 -11.26 2.34
CA PRO A 18 -8.17 -10.41 3.50
C PRO A 18 -9.64 -10.00 3.63
N ALA A 19 -10.44 -10.22 2.58
CA ALA A 19 -11.88 -9.94 2.60
C ALA A 19 -12.68 -11.02 3.33
N GLU A 20 -12.18 -12.27 3.25
CA GLU A 20 -12.90 -13.45 3.75
C GLU A 20 -12.35 -13.94 5.09
N CYS A 21 -11.05 -13.74 5.32
CA CYS A 21 -10.40 -14.18 6.55
C CYS A 21 -10.57 -13.16 7.68
N GLY A 22 -11.28 -13.55 8.73
CA GLY A 22 -11.49 -12.74 9.94
C GLY A 22 -10.22 -12.48 10.78
N TRP A 23 -9.10 -13.10 10.43
CA TRP A 23 -7.81 -12.99 11.12
C TRP A 23 -7.03 -11.70 10.78
N PHE A 24 -7.39 -11.06 9.68
CA PHE A 24 -6.74 -9.80 9.33
C PHE A 24 -7.24 -8.66 10.21
N PRO A 25 -6.34 -7.83 10.75
CA PRO A 25 -6.71 -6.76 11.65
C PRO A 25 -7.65 -5.76 10.95
N LYS A 26 -8.80 -5.53 11.58
CA LYS A 26 -9.73 -4.49 11.15
C LYS A 26 -9.14 -3.11 11.47
N CYS A 27 -9.46 -2.12 10.64
CA CYS A 27 -8.92 -0.79 10.81
C CYS A 27 -9.46 -0.13 12.08
N THR A 28 -8.62 -0.05 13.11
CA THR A 28 -8.91 0.60 14.38
C THR A 28 -9.19 2.09 14.20
N PHE A 29 -8.53 2.73 13.22
CA PHE A 29 -8.73 4.15 12.91
C PHE A 29 -10.18 4.44 12.49
N LYS A 30 -10.76 3.61 11.63
CA LYS A 30 -12.17 3.74 11.22
C LYS A 30 -13.13 3.52 12.39
N LEU A 31 -12.80 2.61 13.30
CA LEU A 31 -13.62 2.33 14.47
C LEU A 31 -13.60 3.50 15.48
N LEU A 32 -12.47 4.19 15.60
CA LEU A 32 -12.29 5.27 16.58
C LEU A 32 -12.75 6.64 16.06
N THR A 33 -12.51 6.93 14.78
CA THR A 33 -12.74 8.26 14.18
C THR A 33 -13.95 8.32 13.26
N GLY A 34 -14.43 7.17 12.78
CA GLY A 34 -15.46 7.08 11.74
C GLY A 34 -14.95 7.43 10.32
N TRP A 35 -13.70 7.89 10.20
CA TRP A 35 -13.09 8.24 8.91
C TRP A 35 -12.45 7.04 8.25
N ASP A 36 -12.50 7.00 6.93
CA ASP A 36 -11.79 5.97 6.18
C ASP A 36 -10.28 6.23 6.23
N CYS A 37 -9.58 5.27 6.81
CA CYS A 37 -8.12 5.29 6.83
C CYS A 37 -7.57 5.25 5.40
N PRO A 38 -6.56 6.06 5.04
CA PRO A 38 -5.95 6.06 3.72
C PRO A 38 -5.33 4.70 3.34
N SER A 39 -5.01 3.86 4.32
CA SER A 39 -4.55 2.48 4.12
C SER A 39 -5.68 1.44 4.09
N CYS A 40 -6.94 1.83 4.34
CA CYS A 40 -8.05 0.89 4.24
C CYS A 40 -8.18 0.33 2.82
N GLY A 41 -8.36 -0.99 2.74
CA GLY A 41 -8.36 -1.70 1.46
C GLY A 41 -6.96 -1.99 0.89
N ALA A 42 -5.88 -1.53 1.50
CA ALA A 42 -4.52 -1.81 1.05
C ALA A 42 -4.24 -3.33 1.00
N GLN A 43 -4.66 -4.06 2.01
CA GLN A 43 -4.51 -5.53 2.07
C GLN A 43 -5.25 -6.22 0.91
N ARG A 44 -6.49 -5.79 0.64
CA ARG A 44 -7.30 -6.31 -0.49
C ARG A 44 -6.70 -5.91 -1.83
N ALA A 45 -6.17 -4.69 -1.94
CA ALA A 45 -5.48 -4.21 -3.14
C ALA A 45 -4.22 -5.03 -3.42
N ILE A 46 -3.40 -5.33 -2.40
CA ILE A 46 -2.21 -6.17 -2.52
C ILE A 46 -2.61 -7.58 -2.98
N HIS A 47 -3.60 -8.20 -2.34
CA HIS A 47 -4.08 -9.52 -2.72
C HIS A 47 -4.56 -9.55 -4.18
N ALA A 48 -5.39 -8.59 -4.59
CA ALA A 48 -5.88 -8.48 -5.97
C ALA A 48 -4.74 -8.26 -6.98
N ALA A 49 -3.75 -7.42 -6.65
CA ALA A 49 -2.59 -7.16 -7.50
C ALA A 49 -1.69 -8.39 -7.65
N LEU A 50 -1.48 -9.16 -6.59
CA LEU A 50 -0.72 -10.41 -6.63
C LEU A 50 -1.39 -11.48 -7.52
N HIS A 51 -2.71 -11.42 -7.66
CA HIS A 51 -3.46 -12.27 -8.59
C HIS A 51 -3.62 -11.66 -10.01
N GLY A 52 -2.92 -10.56 -10.31
CA GLY A 52 -2.97 -9.90 -11.61
C GLY A 52 -4.22 -9.03 -11.86
N ASN A 53 -5.11 -8.92 -10.88
CA ASN A 53 -6.36 -8.17 -10.97
C ASN A 53 -6.16 -6.69 -10.61
N PHE A 54 -5.32 -5.98 -11.36
CA PHE A 54 -4.99 -4.58 -11.09
C PHE A 54 -6.20 -3.65 -11.11
N ARG A 55 -7.21 -3.95 -11.92
CA ARG A 55 -8.45 -3.16 -11.95
C ARG A 55 -9.19 -3.22 -10.60
N ILE A 56 -9.28 -4.40 -10.00
CA ILE A 56 -9.88 -4.59 -8.68
C ILE A 56 -8.99 -3.99 -7.59
N ALA A 57 -7.67 -4.14 -7.72
CA ALA A 57 -6.72 -3.54 -6.79
C ALA A 57 -6.86 -2.01 -6.75
N LEU A 58 -6.98 -1.35 -7.92
CA LEU A 58 -7.22 0.09 -8.04
C LEU A 58 -8.57 0.49 -7.43
N ALA A 59 -9.61 -0.32 -7.57
CA ALA A 59 -10.91 -0.05 -6.96
C ALA A 59 -10.84 -0.07 -5.42
N TYR A 60 -10.05 -0.97 -4.84
CA TYR A 60 -9.87 -1.03 -3.38
C TYR A 60 -9.00 0.10 -2.85
N ASN A 61 -7.87 0.36 -3.47
CA ASN A 61 -6.96 1.43 -3.05
C ASN A 61 -5.99 1.84 -4.18
N PRO A 62 -6.34 2.84 -5.00
CA PRO A 62 -5.49 3.29 -6.10
C PRO A 62 -4.14 3.83 -5.62
N PHE A 63 -4.11 4.53 -4.48
CA PHE A 63 -2.86 5.05 -3.92
C PHE A 63 -1.88 3.92 -3.59
N MET A 64 -2.38 2.82 -3.02
CA MET A 64 -1.53 1.67 -2.68
C MET A 64 -0.94 1.00 -3.92
N VAL A 65 -1.73 0.87 -4.99
CA VAL A 65 -1.25 0.29 -6.26
C VAL A 65 -0.13 1.14 -6.87
N VAL A 66 -0.29 2.46 -6.86
CA VAL A 66 0.75 3.39 -7.34
C VAL A 66 1.99 3.39 -6.41
N ALA A 67 1.80 3.18 -5.11
CA ALA A 67 2.88 3.11 -4.14
C ALA A 67 3.68 1.79 -4.20
N MET A 68 3.11 0.70 -4.73
CA MET A 68 3.77 -0.60 -4.80
C MET A 68 5.17 -0.57 -5.44
N PRO A 69 5.38 0.02 -6.62
CA PRO A 69 6.71 0.09 -7.23
C PRO A 69 7.70 0.89 -6.37
N TYR A 70 7.24 1.93 -5.70
CA TYR A 70 8.07 2.69 -4.77
C TYR A 70 8.48 1.86 -3.55
N LEU A 71 7.55 1.12 -2.96
CA LEU A 71 7.82 0.21 -1.84
C LEU A 71 8.72 -0.95 -2.25
N ALA A 72 8.53 -1.48 -3.47
CA ALA A 72 9.40 -2.52 -4.02
C ALA A 72 10.83 -1.99 -4.21
N ALA A 73 11.01 -0.78 -4.74
CA ALA A 73 12.31 -0.15 -4.87
C ALA A 73 12.99 0.06 -3.50
N ALA A 74 12.24 0.50 -2.49
CA ALA A 74 12.74 0.63 -1.13
C ALA A 74 13.18 -0.71 -0.53
N ALA A 75 12.41 -1.76 -0.75
CA ALA A 75 12.75 -3.11 -0.31
C ALA A 75 14.03 -3.63 -1.01
N ILE A 76 14.15 -3.43 -2.31
CA ILE A 76 15.35 -3.80 -3.09
C ILE A 76 16.57 -3.05 -2.53
N ALA A 77 16.49 -1.74 -2.33
CA ALA A 77 17.57 -0.93 -1.80
C ALA A 77 18.00 -1.36 -0.38
N SER A 78 17.07 -1.87 0.43
CA SER A 78 17.38 -2.36 1.79
C SER A 78 18.15 -3.69 1.80
N VAL A 79 18.01 -4.47 0.75
CA VAL A 79 18.60 -5.82 0.62
C VAL A 79 19.93 -5.80 -0.13
N PHE A 80 19.97 -5.07 -1.23
CA PHE A 80 21.13 -4.97 -2.09
C PHE A 80 21.98 -3.76 -1.71
N LYS A 81 23.30 -3.98 -1.58
CA LYS A 81 24.28 -2.92 -1.38
C LYS A 81 25.01 -2.67 -2.70
N GLY A 82 25.38 -1.40 -2.95
CA GLY A 82 26.13 -1.01 -4.14
C GLY A 82 25.45 0.08 -4.96
N ASN A 83 25.96 0.35 -6.15
CA ASN A 83 25.56 1.47 -6.99
C ASN A 83 24.05 1.60 -7.24
N VAL A 84 23.33 0.46 -7.34
CA VAL A 84 21.86 0.45 -7.54
C VAL A 84 21.14 0.93 -6.28
N ALA A 85 21.56 0.46 -5.11
CA ALA A 85 20.98 0.91 -3.84
C ALA A 85 21.24 2.41 -3.62
N ASP A 86 22.47 2.85 -3.86
CA ASP A 86 22.85 4.27 -3.72
C ASP A 86 22.06 5.17 -4.68
N TRP A 87 21.82 4.72 -5.89
CA TRP A 87 20.97 5.43 -6.86
C TRP A 87 19.50 5.51 -6.36
N ILE A 88 18.94 4.40 -5.85
CA ILE A 88 17.57 4.36 -5.30
C ILE A 88 17.46 5.31 -4.11
N TYR A 89 18.43 5.28 -3.17
CA TYR A 89 18.44 6.17 -2.02
C TYR A 89 18.54 7.65 -2.42
N SER A 90 19.40 7.97 -3.37
CA SER A 90 19.60 9.35 -3.79
C SER A 90 18.43 9.94 -4.57
N HIS A 91 17.71 9.13 -5.36
CA HIS A 91 16.67 9.61 -6.25
C HIS A 91 15.25 9.35 -5.74
N LEU A 92 15.00 8.16 -5.17
CA LEU A 92 13.66 7.74 -4.76
C LEU A 92 13.41 7.82 -3.26
N LEU A 93 14.44 7.63 -2.43
CA LEU A 93 14.32 7.60 -0.97
C LEU A 93 14.96 8.82 -0.30
N ASN A 94 15.23 9.88 -1.04
CA ASN A 94 15.75 11.11 -0.47
C ASN A 94 14.68 11.84 0.35
N ARG A 95 15.11 12.79 1.18
CA ARG A 95 14.23 13.57 2.07
C ARG A 95 13.07 14.23 1.32
N THR A 96 13.33 14.77 0.14
CA THR A 96 12.32 15.47 -0.67
C THR A 96 11.27 14.49 -1.19
N ALA A 97 11.69 13.34 -1.73
CA ALA A 97 10.77 12.30 -2.21
C ALA A 97 9.90 11.76 -1.07
N LEU A 98 10.47 11.57 0.12
CA LEU A 98 9.72 11.13 1.29
C LEU A 98 8.67 12.17 1.72
N LEU A 99 9.02 13.45 1.73
CA LEU A 99 8.08 14.52 2.06
C LEU A 99 6.94 14.62 1.03
N VAL A 100 7.26 14.49 -0.25
CA VAL A 100 6.25 14.44 -1.33
C VAL A 100 5.33 13.23 -1.14
N TYR A 101 5.89 12.07 -0.84
CA TYR A 101 5.09 10.86 -0.57
C TYR A 101 4.12 11.06 0.61
N ILE A 102 4.61 11.64 1.72
CA ILE A 102 3.77 11.93 2.90
C ILE A 102 2.68 12.94 2.54
N ALA A 103 3.01 14.00 1.80
CA ALA A 103 2.03 14.99 1.35
C ALA A 103 0.94 14.36 0.48
N LEU A 104 1.32 13.51 -0.48
CA LEU A 104 0.38 12.77 -1.32
C LEU A 104 -0.49 11.80 -0.51
N TYR A 105 0.09 11.15 0.49
CA TYR A 105 -0.65 10.26 1.39
C TYR A 105 -1.70 11.02 2.21
N CYS A 106 -1.34 12.20 2.74
CA CYS A 106 -2.28 13.08 3.45
C CYS A 106 -3.39 13.58 2.51
N LEU A 107 -3.03 14.01 1.30
CA LEU A 107 -4.00 14.42 0.28
C LEU A 107 -4.95 13.27 -0.06
N TRP A 108 -4.43 12.07 -0.24
CA TRP A 108 -5.22 10.87 -0.47
C TRP A 108 -6.20 10.59 0.69
N ALA A 109 -5.75 10.77 1.94
CA ALA A 109 -6.62 10.63 3.11
C ALA A 109 -7.83 11.57 3.05
N VAL A 110 -7.63 12.81 2.61
CA VAL A 110 -8.72 13.79 2.46
C VAL A 110 -9.64 13.39 1.31
N VAL A 111 -9.09 13.10 0.13
CA VAL A 111 -9.87 12.74 -1.07
C VAL A 111 -10.74 11.51 -0.81
N ARG A 112 -10.19 10.50 -0.13
CA ARG A 112 -10.91 9.27 0.21
C ARG A 112 -12.13 9.50 1.10
N ASN A 113 -12.09 10.53 1.96
CA ASN A 113 -13.19 10.87 2.87
C ASN A 113 -14.20 11.86 2.25
N MET A 114 -14.00 12.27 1.00
CA MET A 114 -14.98 13.11 0.30
C MET A 114 -16.20 12.29 -0.14
N PRO A 115 -17.42 12.84 0.00
CA PRO A 115 -18.64 12.15 -0.44
C PRO A 115 -18.65 11.81 -1.93
N ALA A 116 -17.99 12.64 -2.75
CA ALA A 116 -17.82 12.39 -4.18
C ALA A 116 -17.03 11.10 -4.48
N TYR A 117 -16.01 10.78 -3.67
CA TYR A 117 -15.25 9.55 -3.82
C TYR A 117 -16.10 8.32 -3.49
N HIS A 118 -16.88 8.38 -2.41
CA HIS A 118 -17.78 7.28 -2.03
C HIS A 118 -18.92 7.07 -3.04
N ALA A 119 -19.38 8.11 -3.72
CA ALA A 119 -20.37 7.99 -4.78
C ALA A 119 -19.82 7.31 -6.03
N TRP A 120 -18.50 7.48 -6.31
CA TRP A 120 -17.83 6.90 -7.47
C TRP A 120 -17.29 5.49 -7.20
N ASN A 121 -16.84 5.21 -5.99
CA ASN A 121 -16.22 3.94 -5.60
C ASN A 121 -17.05 3.23 -4.50
N PRO A 122 -17.81 2.18 -4.85
CA PRO A 122 -18.68 1.47 -3.91
C PRO A 122 -17.96 0.51 -2.95
N PHE A 123 -16.60 0.38 -3.05
CA PHE A 123 -15.80 -0.56 -2.24
C PHE A 123 -15.23 0.05 -0.97
#